data_b2ef214186b7ec557ee5335d52d6e56d
#
_entry.id   b2ef214186b7ec557ee5335d52d6e56d
#
_cell.length_a   1.000
_cell.length_b   1.000
_cell.length_c   1.000
_cell.angle_alpha   90.00
_cell.angle_beta   90.00
_cell.angle_gamma   90.00
#
_symmetry.space_group_name_H-M   'P 1'
#
loop_
_entity.id
_entity.type
_entity.pdbx_description
1 polymer ?
#
loop_
_entity_poly.entity_id
_entity_poly.type
_entity_poly.pdbx_seq_one_letter_code
_entity_poly.pdbx_strand_id
1 'polypeptide(L)'
;YIIGLKCKDVEHVMEFARCLEVVTGSKLYIRIRKNGFYFVEGYSRTLYELLKKPLDIDRLRYYIEYSVETIVAFLRAFFDSEGCVEKNGNILVYNTDLRILNYVKELLLKLNIDVTGPHLGRKKGKLIYDRKREKTYYRRRDAYYLYIRAKSRRRFTEPIVFTIKRKMERLMKALNIPHIFLSCSRR
;
A
#
# COMPACT_ATOMS: atom_id res chain seq x y z
N TYR A 1 -9.71 -1.88 21.02
CA TYR A 1 -9.97 -1.58 19.60
C TYR A 1 -8.98 -0.53 19.08
N ILE A 2 -7.71 -0.96 18.99
CA ILE A 2 -6.61 -0.11 18.53
C ILE A 2 -6.40 -0.30 17.03
N ILE A 3 -6.30 0.80 16.32
CA ILE A 3 -5.89 0.86 14.92
C ILE A 3 -4.61 1.68 14.87
N GLY A 4 -3.57 1.14 14.26
CA GLY A 4 -2.30 1.84 14.22
C GLY A 4 -1.41 1.42 13.06
N LEU A 5 -0.48 2.30 12.73
CA LEU A 5 0.55 2.08 11.71
C LEU A 5 1.93 2.30 12.33
N LYS A 6 2.85 1.38 12.02
CA LYS A 6 4.28 1.49 12.35
C LYS A 6 5.11 1.32 11.09
N CYS A 7 5.82 2.35 10.68
CA CYS A 7 6.62 2.37 9.46
C CYS A 7 7.88 3.22 9.63
N LYS A 8 8.85 3.07 8.72
CA LYS A 8 10.04 3.94 8.63
C LYS A 8 9.80 5.17 7.78
N ASP A 9 8.86 5.10 6.86
CA ASP A 9 8.50 6.19 5.96
C ASP A 9 7.54 7.13 6.70
N VAL A 10 8.05 8.26 7.21
CA VAL A 10 7.29 9.19 8.06
C VAL A 10 6.07 9.76 7.33
N GLU A 11 6.21 10.06 6.05
CA GLU A 11 5.12 10.59 5.22
C GLU A 11 3.92 9.64 5.14
N HIS A 12 4.16 8.32 5.14
CA HIS A 12 3.09 7.32 5.18
C HIS A 12 2.38 7.29 6.53
N VAL A 13 3.14 7.44 7.63
CA VAL A 13 2.57 7.53 8.98
C VAL A 13 1.78 8.83 9.17
N MET A 14 2.27 9.94 8.62
CA MET A 14 1.57 11.24 8.68
C MET A 14 0.23 11.19 7.92
N GLU A 15 0.20 10.62 6.72
CA GLU A 15 -1.04 10.49 5.95
C GLU A 15 -2.03 9.55 6.64
N PHE A 16 -1.56 8.44 7.21
CA PHE A 16 -2.40 7.55 8.00
C PHE A 16 -2.99 8.27 9.23
N ALA A 17 -2.16 9.05 9.96
CA ALA A 17 -2.62 9.83 11.11
C ALA A 17 -3.71 10.82 10.69
N ARG A 18 -3.47 11.60 9.63
CA ARG A 18 -4.43 12.56 9.08
C ARG A 18 -5.76 11.89 8.73
N CYS A 19 -5.73 10.76 8.03
CA CYS A 19 -6.95 10.01 7.69
C CYS A 19 -7.69 9.53 8.94
N LEU A 20 -6.95 8.99 9.92
CA LEU A 20 -7.54 8.47 11.15
C LEU A 20 -8.13 9.61 12.01
N GLU A 21 -7.49 10.78 12.07
CA GLU A 21 -8.01 11.97 12.72
C GLU A 21 -9.34 12.44 12.11
N VAL A 22 -9.41 12.48 10.78
CA VAL A 22 -10.64 12.86 10.06
C VAL A 22 -11.80 11.93 10.39
N VAL A 23 -11.54 10.61 10.43
CA VAL A 23 -12.61 9.61 10.65
C VAL A 23 -13.01 9.52 12.13
N THR A 24 -12.07 9.72 13.04
CA THR A 24 -12.33 9.57 14.50
C THR A 24 -12.66 10.87 15.22
N GLY A 25 -12.37 12.01 14.60
CA GLY A 25 -12.45 13.32 15.24
C GLY A 25 -11.42 13.55 16.36
N SER A 26 -10.48 12.63 16.53
CA SER A 26 -9.51 12.65 17.63
C SER A 26 -8.14 13.08 17.14
N LYS A 27 -7.50 14.02 17.82
CA LYS A 27 -6.12 14.40 17.52
C LYS A 27 -5.15 13.28 17.89
N LEU A 28 -4.25 12.95 16.95
CA LEU A 28 -3.29 11.85 17.10
C LEU A 28 -1.85 12.37 17.12
N TYR A 29 -0.99 11.66 17.84
CA TYR A 29 0.42 12.03 17.97
C TYR A 29 1.31 10.94 17.39
N ILE A 30 2.18 11.33 16.45
CA ILE A 30 3.19 10.46 15.88
C ILE A 30 4.35 10.35 16.87
N ARG A 31 4.73 9.13 17.22
CA ARG A 31 5.83 8.82 18.12
C ARG A 31 6.97 8.17 17.34
N ILE A 32 8.20 8.43 17.78
CA ILE A 32 9.42 7.83 17.22
C ILE A 32 9.96 6.81 18.22
N ARG A 33 10.27 5.61 17.75
CA ARG A 33 10.94 4.56 18.56
C ARG A 33 12.45 4.60 18.34
N LYS A 34 13.22 4.12 19.31
CA LYS A 34 14.70 4.07 19.29
C LYS A 34 15.30 3.41 18.03
N ASN A 35 14.55 2.55 17.35
CA ASN A 35 14.97 1.87 16.10
C ASN A 35 14.62 2.66 14.82
N GLY A 36 14.27 3.94 14.93
CA GLY A 36 13.94 4.81 13.78
C GLY A 36 12.60 4.52 13.11
N PHE A 37 11.68 3.81 13.80
CA PHE A 37 10.32 3.65 13.32
C PHE A 37 9.42 4.74 13.87
N TYR A 38 8.63 5.33 13.00
CA TYR A 38 7.49 6.16 13.36
C TYR A 38 6.28 5.28 13.61
N PHE A 39 5.45 5.65 14.56
CA PHE A 39 4.19 4.98 14.77
C PHE A 39 3.12 5.94 15.28
N VAL A 40 1.87 5.61 14.95
CA VAL A 40 0.67 6.29 15.40
C VAL A 40 -0.41 5.25 15.66
N GLU A 41 -1.23 5.52 16.64
CA GLU A 41 -2.36 4.67 17.00
C GLU A 41 -3.54 5.51 17.46
N GLY A 42 -4.74 5.03 17.18
CA GLY A 42 -6.00 5.60 17.64
C GLY A 42 -6.99 4.50 18.04
N TYR A 43 -8.05 4.89 18.68
CA TYR A 43 -9.08 3.99 19.20
C TYR A 43 -10.38 4.19 18.42
N SER A 44 -10.89 3.13 17.80
CA SER A 44 -12.21 3.14 17.17
C SER A 44 -12.73 1.71 17.08
N ARG A 45 -13.82 1.42 17.76
CA ARG A 45 -14.49 0.11 17.69
C ARG A 45 -15.02 -0.14 16.28
N THR A 46 -15.69 0.85 15.70
CA THR A 46 -16.29 0.72 14.36
C THR A 46 -15.27 0.42 13.29
N LEU A 47 -14.15 1.19 13.25
CA LEU A 47 -13.07 0.93 12.29
C LEU A 47 -12.36 -0.40 12.58
N TYR A 48 -12.16 -0.76 13.84
CA TYR A 48 -11.55 -2.04 14.19
C TYR A 48 -12.40 -3.21 13.67
N GLU A 49 -13.72 -3.20 13.89
CA GLU A 49 -14.63 -4.24 13.41
C GLU A 49 -14.72 -4.28 11.88
N LEU A 50 -14.58 -3.12 11.22
CA LEU A 50 -14.54 -3.04 9.76
C LEU A 50 -13.25 -3.61 9.16
N LEU A 51 -12.10 -3.37 9.82
CA LEU A 51 -10.77 -3.67 9.29
C LEU A 51 -10.11 -4.91 9.91
N LYS A 52 -10.79 -5.60 10.84
CA LYS A 52 -10.25 -6.83 11.45
C LYS A 52 -10.02 -7.91 10.41
N LYS A 53 -8.96 -8.69 10.60
CA LYS A 53 -8.63 -9.83 9.72
C LYS A 53 -9.40 -11.09 10.09
N PRO A 54 -9.83 -11.92 9.10
CA PRO A 54 -9.67 -11.69 7.67
C PRO A 54 -10.55 -10.53 7.18
N LEU A 55 -10.05 -9.72 6.25
CA LEU A 55 -10.81 -8.59 5.71
C LEU A 55 -12.06 -9.08 4.98
N ASP A 56 -13.19 -8.47 5.29
CA ASP A 56 -14.44 -8.64 4.56
C ASP A 56 -14.42 -7.67 3.35
N ILE A 57 -14.03 -8.22 2.20
CA ILE A 57 -13.87 -7.44 0.97
C ILE A 57 -15.23 -6.93 0.48
N ASP A 58 -16.31 -7.72 0.60
CA ASP A 58 -17.63 -7.32 0.12
C ASP A 58 -18.16 -6.13 0.91
N ARG A 59 -17.96 -6.14 2.22
CA ARG A 59 -18.28 -5.00 3.07
C ARG A 59 -17.42 -3.76 2.78
N LEU A 60 -16.12 -3.95 2.53
CA LEU A 60 -15.21 -2.85 2.21
C LEU A 60 -15.49 -2.25 0.83
N ARG A 61 -15.94 -3.06 -0.13
CA ARG A 61 -16.28 -2.66 -1.49
C ARG A 61 -17.24 -1.47 -1.51
N TYR A 62 -18.24 -1.47 -0.63
CA TYR A 62 -19.21 -0.38 -0.51
C TYR A 62 -18.56 1.00 -0.27
N TYR A 63 -17.50 1.04 0.54
CA TYR A 63 -16.77 2.28 0.84
C TYR A 63 -15.71 2.61 -0.21
N ILE A 64 -15.03 1.60 -0.72
CA ILE A 64 -13.91 1.77 -1.65
C ILE A 64 -14.43 2.16 -3.04
N GLU A 65 -15.53 1.61 -3.49
CA GLU A 65 -16.10 1.85 -4.81
C GLU A 65 -17.16 2.96 -4.83
N TYR A 66 -17.22 3.76 -3.77
CA TYR A 66 -18.15 4.90 -3.68
C TYR A 66 -17.88 5.94 -4.79
N SER A 67 -16.62 6.19 -5.14
CA SER A 67 -16.21 7.07 -6.23
C SER A 67 -14.85 6.66 -6.81
N VAL A 68 -14.45 7.25 -7.92
CA VAL A 68 -13.12 7.03 -8.50
C VAL A 68 -12.02 7.49 -7.52
N GLU A 69 -12.24 8.57 -6.80
CA GLU A 69 -11.30 9.13 -5.82
C GLU A 69 -11.09 8.16 -4.66
N THR A 70 -12.13 7.49 -4.18
CA THR A 70 -12.03 6.49 -3.09
C THR A 70 -11.31 5.22 -3.56
N ILE A 71 -11.53 4.78 -4.80
CA ILE A 71 -10.75 3.70 -5.42
C ILE A 71 -9.26 4.07 -5.48
N VAL A 72 -8.95 5.27 -5.97
CA VAL A 72 -7.57 5.79 -6.07
C VAL A 72 -6.92 5.88 -4.69
N ALA A 73 -7.62 6.41 -3.68
CA ALA A 73 -7.13 6.51 -2.32
C ALA A 73 -6.82 5.14 -1.71
N PHE A 74 -7.70 4.15 -1.90
CA PHE A 74 -7.47 2.78 -1.46
C PHE A 74 -6.26 2.15 -2.16
N LEU A 75 -6.18 2.25 -3.49
CA LEU A 75 -5.05 1.71 -4.25
C LEU A 75 -3.74 2.37 -3.85
N ARG A 76 -3.70 3.70 -3.64
CA ARG A 76 -2.53 4.41 -3.13
C ARG A 76 -2.06 3.83 -1.80
N ALA A 77 -2.94 3.74 -0.82
CA ALA A 77 -2.61 3.21 0.51
C ALA A 77 -2.14 1.75 0.43
N PHE A 78 -2.77 0.92 -0.41
CA PHE A 78 -2.40 -0.47 -0.61
C PHE A 78 -1.02 -0.60 -1.26
N PHE A 79 -0.72 0.18 -2.31
CA PHE A 79 0.60 0.17 -2.95
C PHE A 79 1.68 0.84 -2.09
N ASP A 80 1.34 1.80 -1.25
CA ASP A 80 2.27 2.33 -0.25
C ASP A 80 2.67 1.27 0.77
N SER A 81 1.73 0.46 1.24
CA SER A 81 1.97 -0.58 2.25
C SER A 81 2.65 -1.81 1.66
N GLU A 82 2.11 -2.40 0.61
CA GLU A 82 2.46 -3.73 0.08
C GLU A 82 3.23 -3.66 -1.26
N GLY A 83 3.24 -2.49 -1.90
CA GLY A 83 3.85 -2.30 -3.20
C GLY A 83 5.36 -2.11 -3.16
N CYS A 84 5.98 -2.47 -4.27
CA CYS A 84 7.39 -2.27 -4.54
C CYS A 84 7.58 -1.61 -5.91
N VAL A 85 8.47 -0.61 -5.98
CA VAL A 85 8.96 -0.06 -7.25
C VAL A 85 10.40 -0.50 -7.41
N GLU A 86 10.70 -1.27 -8.45
CA GLU A 86 12.05 -1.72 -8.77
C GLU A 86 12.88 -0.60 -9.42
N LYS A 87 14.19 -0.79 -9.52
CA LYS A 87 15.11 0.21 -10.12
C LYS A 87 14.79 0.54 -11.58
N ASN A 88 14.26 -0.43 -12.31
CA ASN A 88 13.84 -0.31 -13.71
C ASN A 88 12.40 0.23 -13.88
N GLY A 89 11.77 0.69 -12.79
CA GLY A 89 10.41 1.21 -12.80
C GLY A 89 9.30 0.16 -12.83
N ASN A 90 9.61 -1.11 -12.63
CA ASN A 90 8.59 -2.12 -12.46
C ASN A 90 7.81 -1.87 -11.17
N ILE A 91 6.48 -1.96 -11.26
CA ILE A 91 5.59 -1.79 -10.14
C ILE A 91 4.95 -3.13 -9.83
N LEU A 92 5.20 -3.64 -8.63
CA LEU A 92 4.65 -4.90 -8.12
C LEU A 92 3.97 -4.67 -6.78
N VAL A 93 2.98 -5.49 -6.48
CA VAL A 93 2.37 -5.53 -5.15
C VAL A 93 2.22 -6.98 -4.71
N TYR A 94 2.61 -7.27 -3.47
CA TYR A 94 2.64 -8.61 -2.91
C TYR A 94 1.61 -8.75 -1.80
N ASN A 95 0.92 -9.90 -1.76
CA ASN A 95 0.11 -10.26 -0.60
C ASN A 95 0.01 -11.79 -0.48
N THR A 96 -0.36 -12.29 0.70
CA THR A 96 -0.65 -13.70 0.95
C THR A 96 -2.15 -14.02 0.81
N ASP A 97 -3.01 -13.03 0.78
CA ASP A 97 -4.44 -13.18 0.54
C ASP A 97 -4.77 -12.92 -0.93
N LEU A 98 -5.09 -14.00 -1.66
CA LEU A 98 -5.46 -13.94 -3.07
C LEU A 98 -6.74 -13.14 -3.32
N ARG A 99 -7.69 -13.12 -2.36
CA ARG A 99 -8.95 -12.40 -2.53
C ARG A 99 -8.70 -10.90 -2.64
N ILE A 100 -7.84 -10.36 -1.75
CA ILE A 100 -7.50 -8.93 -1.82
C ILE A 100 -6.70 -8.59 -3.08
N LEU A 101 -5.80 -9.47 -3.55
CA LEU A 101 -5.09 -9.24 -4.80
C LEU A 101 -6.02 -9.26 -6.02
N ASN A 102 -6.97 -10.19 -6.08
CA ASN A 102 -7.97 -10.21 -7.14
C ASN A 102 -8.81 -8.94 -7.11
N TYR A 103 -9.24 -8.49 -5.94
CA TYR A 103 -9.97 -7.25 -5.80
C TYR A 103 -9.15 -6.02 -6.24
N VAL A 104 -7.90 -5.93 -5.84
CA VAL A 104 -6.97 -4.87 -6.31
C VAL A 104 -6.82 -4.91 -7.83
N LYS A 105 -6.74 -6.10 -8.42
CA LYS A 105 -6.70 -6.27 -9.88
C LYS A 105 -7.97 -5.73 -10.55
N GLU A 106 -9.15 -6.04 -10.02
CA GLU A 106 -10.43 -5.50 -10.52
C GLU A 106 -10.44 -3.98 -10.50
N LEU A 107 -10.02 -3.37 -9.38
CA LEU A 107 -9.96 -1.91 -9.25
C LEU A 107 -8.98 -1.25 -10.23
N LEU A 108 -7.81 -1.85 -10.45
CA LEU A 108 -6.83 -1.37 -11.43
C LEU A 108 -7.42 -1.40 -12.85
N LEU A 109 -8.10 -2.50 -13.21
CA LEU A 109 -8.74 -2.63 -14.53
C LEU A 109 -9.88 -1.62 -14.71
N LYS A 110 -10.66 -1.29 -13.66
CA LYS A 110 -11.65 -0.20 -13.68
C LYS A 110 -11.04 1.15 -14.01
N LEU A 111 -9.78 1.38 -13.61
CA LEU A 111 -9.02 2.60 -13.96
C LEU A 111 -8.26 2.47 -15.30
N ASN A 112 -8.55 1.45 -16.09
CA ASN A 112 -7.84 1.14 -17.35
C ASN A 112 -6.32 0.95 -17.16
N ILE A 113 -5.90 0.44 -16.00
CA ILE A 113 -4.51 0.10 -15.70
C ILE A 113 -4.30 -1.40 -15.91
N ASP A 114 -3.59 -1.77 -16.96
CA ASP A 114 -3.32 -3.18 -17.27
C ASP A 114 -2.37 -3.81 -16.25
N VAL A 115 -2.77 -4.97 -15.75
CA VAL A 115 -2.07 -5.71 -14.70
C VAL A 115 -2.07 -7.21 -15.02
N THR A 116 -1.01 -7.90 -14.64
CA THR A 116 -0.94 -9.36 -14.72
C THR A 116 -0.88 -9.99 -13.34
N GLY A 117 -1.27 -11.26 -13.26
CA GLY A 117 -1.34 -11.99 -12.00
C GLY A 117 -2.78 -12.14 -11.49
N PRO A 118 -2.95 -12.62 -10.26
CA PRO A 118 -1.90 -12.94 -9.27
C PRO A 118 -0.98 -14.10 -9.69
N HIS A 119 0.34 -13.88 -9.60
CA HIS A 119 1.35 -14.90 -9.84
C HIS A 119 1.92 -15.39 -8.51
N LEU A 120 2.26 -16.67 -8.43
CA LEU A 120 2.97 -17.20 -7.26
C LEU A 120 4.41 -16.67 -7.24
N GLY A 121 4.72 -15.79 -6.29
CA GLY A 121 6.03 -15.18 -6.15
C GLY A 121 6.94 -15.92 -5.18
N ARG A 122 6.38 -16.43 -4.09
CA ARG A 122 7.16 -17.06 -3.02
C ARG A 122 6.37 -18.20 -2.37
N LYS A 123 6.90 -19.42 -2.41
CA LYS A 123 6.25 -20.61 -1.89
C LYS A 123 6.36 -20.73 -0.36
N LYS A 124 5.33 -21.28 0.28
CA LYS A 124 5.33 -21.78 1.65
C LYS A 124 6.47 -22.80 1.83
N GLY A 125 7.02 -22.88 3.03
CA GLY A 125 8.12 -23.82 3.36
C GLY A 125 9.51 -23.35 2.92
N LYS A 126 9.63 -22.31 2.08
CA LYS A 126 10.95 -21.80 1.68
C LYS A 126 11.67 -21.16 2.85
N LEU A 127 12.95 -21.51 3.01
CA LEU A 127 13.85 -20.97 4.01
C LEU A 127 14.10 -19.48 3.75
N ILE A 128 14.03 -18.66 4.79
CA ILE A 128 14.34 -17.24 4.77
C ILE A 128 15.42 -16.98 5.80
N TYR A 129 16.52 -16.37 5.38
CA TYR A 129 17.53 -15.87 6.28
C TYR A 129 17.36 -14.35 6.46
N ASP A 130 17.05 -13.93 7.69
CA ASP A 130 16.98 -12.52 8.08
C ASP A 130 18.37 -12.07 8.55
N ARG A 131 19.09 -11.38 7.66
CA ARG A 131 20.45 -10.87 7.95
C ARG A 131 20.51 -9.91 9.14
N LYS A 132 19.41 -9.19 9.43
CA LYS A 132 19.40 -8.23 10.54
C LYS A 132 19.24 -8.89 11.91
N ARG A 133 18.57 -10.02 11.95
CA ARG A 133 18.32 -10.78 13.17
C ARG A 133 19.18 -12.03 13.27
N GLU A 134 19.97 -12.31 12.21
CA GLU A 134 20.79 -13.52 12.08
C GLU A 134 20.02 -14.83 12.34
N LYS A 135 18.74 -14.83 11.91
CA LYS A 135 17.83 -15.95 12.14
C LYS A 135 17.27 -16.48 10.85
N THR A 136 17.15 -17.80 10.81
CA THR A 136 16.51 -18.52 9.74
C THR A 136 15.12 -18.96 10.15
N TYR A 137 14.11 -18.79 9.29
CA TYR A 137 12.76 -19.27 9.49
C TYR A 137 12.11 -19.69 8.19
N TYR A 138 11.09 -20.55 8.30
CA TYR A 138 10.33 -21.00 7.15
C TYR A 138 9.16 -20.05 6.84
N ARG A 139 8.92 -19.81 5.58
CA ARG A 139 7.76 -19.06 5.13
C ARG A 139 6.48 -19.82 5.48
N ARG A 140 5.58 -19.19 6.21
CA ARG A 140 4.35 -19.83 6.71
C ARG A 140 3.23 -19.91 5.66
N ARG A 141 3.22 -19.02 4.65
CA ARG A 141 2.19 -18.94 3.60
C ARG A 141 2.82 -18.65 2.26
N ASP A 142 2.14 -19.05 1.18
CA ASP A 142 2.47 -18.58 -0.15
C ASP A 142 2.27 -17.07 -0.23
N ALA A 143 3.09 -16.39 -1.05
CA ALA A 143 2.92 -14.99 -1.36
C ALA A 143 2.79 -14.82 -2.87
N TYR A 144 1.76 -14.12 -3.27
CA TYR A 144 1.43 -13.85 -4.66
C TYR A 144 1.73 -12.39 -4.98
N TYR A 145 1.83 -12.07 -6.27
CA TYR A 145 2.03 -10.69 -6.69
C TYR A 145 1.22 -10.35 -7.95
N LEU A 146 0.87 -9.06 -8.03
CA LEU A 146 0.42 -8.42 -9.25
C LEU A 146 1.58 -7.61 -9.84
N TYR A 147 1.62 -7.53 -11.16
CA TYR A 147 2.60 -6.73 -11.89
C TYR A 147 1.89 -5.77 -12.83
N ILE A 148 2.14 -4.46 -12.68
CA ILE A 148 1.61 -3.43 -13.57
C ILE A 148 2.36 -3.50 -14.91
N ARG A 149 1.64 -3.71 -16.01
CA ARG A 149 2.25 -3.80 -17.35
C ARG A 149 2.99 -2.53 -17.72
N ALA A 150 4.11 -2.66 -18.41
CA ALA A 150 4.98 -1.53 -18.79
C ALA A 150 4.22 -0.38 -19.46
N LYS A 151 3.31 -0.71 -20.39
CA LYS A 151 2.48 0.28 -21.10
C LYS A 151 1.53 1.07 -20.18
N SER A 152 1.17 0.52 -19.02
CA SER A 152 0.25 1.15 -18.07
C SER A 152 0.94 1.87 -16.90
N ARG A 153 2.29 1.88 -16.83
CA ARG A 153 3.00 2.52 -15.71
C ARG A 153 2.75 4.03 -15.61
N ARG A 154 2.73 4.75 -16.74
CA ARG A 154 2.39 6.17 -16.76
C ARG A 154 0.97 6.39 -16.29
N ARG A 155 0.00 5.65 -16.83
CA ARG A 155 -1.40 5.72 -16.42
C ARG A 155 -1.61 5.37 -14.94
N PHE A 156 -0.82 4.45 -14.37
CA PHE A 156 -0.81 4.19 -12.93
C PHE A 156 -0.33 5.41 -12.14
N THR A 157 0.72 6.10 -12.62
CA THR A 157 1.36 7.20 -11.90
C THR A 157 0.48 8.46 -11.84
N GLU A 158 -0.38 8.67 -12.81
CA GLU A 158 -1.26 9.84 -12.88
C GLU A 158 -2.27 9.90 -11.73
N PRO A 159 -3.13 8.87 -11.49
CA PRO A 159 -4.06 8.89 -10.37
C PRO A 159 -3.43 8.36 -9.07
N ILE A 160 -2.56 7.35 -9.13
CA ILE A 160 -2.00 6.67 -7.96
C ILE A 160 -0.61 7.21 -7.65
N VAL A 161 -0.59 8.39 -7.02
CA VAL A 161 0.65 9.03 -6.55
C VAL A 161 1.04 8.42 -5.22
N PHE A 162 2.22 7.77 -5.13
CA PHE A 162 2.73 7.24 -3.87
C PHE A 162 2.89 8.35 -2.82
N THR A 163 2.43 8.10 -1.60
CA THR A 163 2.71 8.95 -0.44
C THR A 163 4.18 8.80 -0.03
N ILE A 164 4.74 7.59 -0.15
CA ILE A 164 6.13 7.27 0.17
C ILE A 164 7.07 7.85 -0.89
N LYS A 165 7.77 8.92 -0.53
CA LYS A 165 8.66 9.69 -1.42
C LYS A 165 9.67 8.81 -2.16
N ARG A 166 10.40 7.93 -1.45
CA ARG A 166 11.41 7.05 -2.07
C ARG A 166 10.85 6.11 -3.15
N LYS A 167 9.55 5.71 -3.05
CA LYS A 167 8.88 4.93 -4.09
C LYS A 167 8.54 5.81 -5.28
N MET A 168 8.02 6.99 -5.01
CA MET A 168 7.65 7.96 -6.05
C MET A 168 8.87 8.43 -6.83
N GLU A 169 9.94 8.86 -6.16
CA GLU A 169 11.20 9.29 -6.78
C GLU A 169 11.80 8.20 -7.68
N ARG A 170 11.80 6.95 -7.20
CA ARG A 170 12.29 5.80 -7.99
C ARG A 170 11.48 5.60 -9.26
N LEU A 171 10.15 5.72 -9.17
CA LEU A 171 9.25 5.57 -10.30
C LEU A 171 9.43 6.71 -11.31
N MET A 172 9.44 7.95 -10.85
CA MET A 172 9.65 9.14 -11.69
C MET A 172 10.97 9.07 -12.44
N LYS A 173 12.07 8.72 -11.73
CA LYS A 173 13.39 8.53 -12.34
C LYS A 173 13.37 7.46 -13.43
N ALA A 174 12.72 6.32 -13.18
CA ALA A 174 12.67 5.22 -14.15
C ALA A 174 11.80 5.51 -15.37
N LEU A 175 10.80 6.39 -15.23
CA LEU A 175 9.92 6.80 -16.32
C LEU A 175 10.36 8.08 -17.03
N ASN A 176 11.50 8.67 -16.63
CA ASN A 176 11.98 9.98 -17.11
C ASN A 176 10.90 11.08 -17.00
N ILE A 177 10.14 11.09 -15.90
CA ILE A 177 9.13 12.11 -15.63
C ILE A 177 9.76 13.21 -14.77
N PRO A 178 9.72 14.48 -15.20
CA PRO A 178 10.27 15.59 -14.40
C PRO A 178 9.57 15.73 -13.04
N HIS A 179 10.33 16.07 -12.00
CA HIS A 179 9.84 16.28 -10.63
C HIS A 179 8.78 17.39 -10.47
N ILE A 180 8.54 18.19 -11.48
CA ILE A 180 7.65 19.36 -11.46
C ILE A 180 6.18 18.99 -11.21
N PHE A 181 5.77 17.77 -11.52
CA PHE A 181 4.38 17.32 -11.37
C PHE A 181 3.92 17.06 -9.92
N LEU A 182 4.80 17.07 -8.93
CA LEU A 182 4.46 16.78 -7.53
C LEU A 182 3.88 17.98 -6.77
N SER A 183 3.98 19.20 -7.30
CA SER A 183 3.49 20.42 -6.64
C SER A 183 2.01 20.72 -6.89
N CYS A 184 1.39 20.13 -7.92
CA CYS A 184 0.01 20.44 -8.34
C CYS A 184 -1.09 19.57 -7.72
N SER A 185 -0.77 18.48 -7.02
CA SER A 185 -1.77 17.52 -6.50
C SER A 185 -2.19 17.76 -5.05
N ARG A 186 -1.92 18.95 -4.50
CA ARG A 186 -2.33 19.35 -3.14
C ARG A 186 -3.33 20.51 -3.22
N ARG A 187 -4.49 20.25 -3.77
CA ARG A 187 -5.66 21.11 -3.52
C ARG A 187 -6.82 20.26 -3.09
#